data_e6d208481d83676d6ae46ec6f746af57
#
_entry.id   e6d208481d83676d6ae46ec6f746af57
#
_cell.length_a   1.000
_cell.length_b   1.000
_cell.length_c   1.000
_cell.angle_alpha   90.00
_cell.angle_beta   90.00
_cell.angle_gamma   90.00
#
_symmetry.space_group_name_H-M   'P 1'
#
loop_
_entity.id
_entity.type
_entity.pdbx_description
1 polymer ?
#
loop_
_entity_poly.entity_id
_entity_poly.type
_entity_poly.pdbx_seq_one_letter_code
_entity_poly.pdbx_strand_id
1 'polypeptide(L)'
;MAMYSIRLDGDTRAMLRRIRSFSEIDKQGINAALAEGVRESTLERFKQSKGPDGRRWKTSIRAAQEGGKTLIQSAQLRNSIHDKSDTSGFALGTNVKYAATHQFGEPGRTIRARKKKALRFQVGGKWVTKKQVRITIPARPFLGLSEDDMQEMKATVEEFIQKED
;
A
#
# COMPACT_ATOMS: atom_id res chain seq x y z
N MET A 1 53.33 26.36 -12.87
CA MET A 1 51.95 25.83 -12.74
C MET A 1 51.63 25.03 -14.00
N ALA A 2 51.44 23.74 -13.89
CA ALA A 2 51.02 22.89 -15.03
C ALA A 2 49.51 23.02 -15.21
N MET A 3 49.09 23.50 -16.37
CA MET A 3 47.70 23.64 -16.73
C MET A 3 47.24 22.35 -17.47
N TYR A 4 46.41 21.56 -16.85
CA TYR A 4 45.85 20.38 -17.47
C TYR A 4 44.53 20.75 -18.16
N SER A 5 44.42 20.54 -19.46
CA SER A 5 43.14 20.65 -20.18
C SER A 5 42.60 19.26 -20.44
N ILE A 6 41.39 19.01 -19.98
CA ILE A 6 40.66 17.78 -20.28
C ILE A 6 39.82 18.03 -21.52
N ARG A 7 40.08 17.29 -22.63
CA ARG A 7 39.27 17.31 -23.86
C ARG A 7 38.29 16.16 -23.78
N LEU A 8 37.00 16.46 -23.76
CA LEU A 8 35.96 15.46 -23.91
C LEU A 8 35.78 15.17 -25.40
N ASP A 9 36.27 14.00 -25.86
CA ASP A 9 36.01 13.49 -27.21
C ASP A 9 34.69 12.73 -27.20
N GLY A 10 33.73 13.16 -28.03
CA GLY A 10 32.44 12.56 -28.20
C GLY A 10 31.38 13.58 -28.63
N ASP A 11 30.17 13.12 -28.95
CA ASP A 11 29.05 14.00 -29.26
C ASP A 11 28.46 14.60 -27.96
N THR A 12 29.19 15.61 -27.46
CA THR A 12 28.79 16.34 -26.22
C THR A 12 27.44 17.05 -26.41
N ARG A 13 27.04 17.36 -27.67
CA ARG A 13 25.72 17.97 -27.94
C ARG A 13 24.59 16.96 -27.79
N ALA A 14 24.78 15.72 -28.24
CA ALA A 14 23.81 14.65 -28.02
C ALA A 14 23.67 14.31 -26.54
N MET A 15 24.81 14.24 -25.83
CA MET A 15 24.82 14.03 -24.37
C MET A 15 24.12 15.16 -23.60
N LEU A 16 24.37 16.41 -23.97
CA LEU A 16 23.71 17.57 -23.35
C LEU A 16 22.21 17.62 -23.66
N ARG A 17 21.79 17.26 -24.87
CA ARG A 17 20.36 17.11 -25.19
C ARG A 17 19.72 16.06 -24.31
N ARG A 18 20.34 14.89 -24.18
CA ARG A 18 19.82 13.80 -23.34
C ARG A 18 19.77 14.16 -21.85
N ILE A 19 20.75 14.90 -21.35
CA ILE A 19 20.72 15.42 -19.96
C ILE A 19 19.58 16.43 -19.80
N ARG A 20 19.33 17.29 -20.79
CA ARG A 20 18.23 18.26 -20.74
C ARG A 20 16.86 17.57 -20.80
N SER A 21 16.67 16.56 -21.65
CA SER A 21 15.41 15.81 -21.67
C SER A 21 15.10 15.18 -20.31
N PHE A 22 16.09 14.61 -19.62
CA PHE A 22 15.92 14.13 -18.24
C PHE A 22 15.54 15.22 -17.23
N SER A 23 15.93 16.47 -17.45
CA SER A 23 15.57 17.59 -16.56
C SER A 23 14.15 18.10 -16.78
N GLU A 24 13.58 17.83 -17.96
CA GLU A 24 12.25 18.25 -18.38
C GLU A 24 11.16 17.18 -18.16
N ILE A 25 11.54 15.97 -17.68
CA ILE A 25 10.61 14.88 -17.39
C ILE A 25 9.53 15.34 -16.41
N ASP A 26 8.28 15.08 -16.77
CA ASP A 26 7.11 15.32 -15.90
C ASP A 26 7.09 14.35 -14.70
N LYS A 27 7.91 14.65 -13.70
CA LYS A 27 7.99 13.88 -12.46
C LYS A 27 6.65 13.80 -11.73
N GLN A 28 5.83 14.84 -11.82
CA GLN A 28 4.53 14.85 -11.17
C GLN A 28 3.58 13.89 -11.87
N GLY A 29 3.54 13.89 -13.20
CA GLY A 29 2.73 12.95 -13.97
C GLY A 29 3.16 11.51 -13.76
N ILE A 30 4.46 11.23 -13.76
CA ILE A 30 5.00 9.89 -13.44
C ILE A 30 4.53 9.44 -12.06
N ASN A 31 4.76 10.25 -11.02
CA ASN A 31 4.40 9.90 -9.66
C ASN A 31 2.89 9.72 -9.47
N ALA A 32 2.08 10.48 -10.20
CA ALA A 32 0.63 10.31 -10.20
C ALA A 32 0.21 8.97 -10.82
N ALA A 33 0.77 8.62 -11.97
CA ALA A 33 0.49 7.33 -12.63
C ALA A 33 0.94 6.13 -11.77
N LEU A 34 2.13 6.22 -11.16
CA LEU A 34 2.63 5.20 -10.23
C LEU A 34 1.72 5.05 -9.00
N ALA A 35 1.28 6.17 -8.43
CA ALA A 35 0.39 6.18 -7.27
C ALA A 35 -0.94 5.49 -7.57
N GLU A 36 -1.54 5.80 -8.72
CA GLU A 36 -2.80 5.20 -9.15
C GLU A 36 -2.65 3.69 -9.41
N GLY A 37 -1.62 3.25 -10.12
CA GLY A 37 -1.35 1.83 -10.38
C GLY A 37 -1.20 1.04 -9.09
N VAL A 38 -0.39 1.52 -8.14
CA VAL A 38 -0.22 0.86 -6.83
C VAL A 38 -1.51 0.88 -6.00
N ARG A 39 -2.32 1.94 -6.13
CA ARG A 39 -3.63 2.00 -5.49
C ARG A 39 -4.58 0.95 -6.06
N GLU A 40 -4.68 0.82 -7.37
CA GLU A 40 -5.51 -0.19 -8.03
C GLU A 40 -5.09 -1.61 -7.65
N SER A 41 -3.80 -1.91 -7.71
CA SER A 41 -3.25 -3.18 -7.25
C SER A 41 -3.63 -3.46 -5.78
N THR A 42 -3.51 -2.45 -4.90
CA THR A 42 -3.93 -2.55 -3.50
C THR A 42 -5.42 -2.88 -3.38
N LEU A 43 -6.30 -2.24 -4.14
CA LEU A 43 -7.75 -2.52 -4.14
C LEU A 43 -8.07 -3.93 -4.65
N GLU A 44 -7.30 -4.41 -5.64
CA GLU A 44 -7.46 -5.78 -6.16
C GLU A 44 -7.06 -6.83 -5.12
N ARG A 45 -6.02 -6.57 -4.31
CA ARG A 45 -5.63 -7.43 -3.17
C ARG A 45 -6.78 -7.66 -2.19
N PHE A 46 -7.59 -6.65 -1.93
CA PHE A 46 -8.80 -6.81 -1.10
C PHE A 46 -9.79 -7.77 -1.73
N LYS A 47 -10.00 -7.72 -3.06
CA LYS A 47 -10.89 -8.64 -3.76
C LYS A 47 -10.37 -10.08 -3.73
N GLN A 48 -9.06 -10.25 -3.84
CA GLN A 48 -8.40 -11.56 -3.83
C GLN A 48 -8.08 -12.07 -2.42
N SER A 49 -8.20 -11.24 -1.38
CA SER A 49 -7.81 -11.54 0.00
C SER A 49 -6.35 -11.99 0.13
N LYS A 50 -5.44 -11.29 -0.56
CA LYS A 50 -3.99 -11.53 -0.59
C LYS A 50 -3.21 -10.32 -0.10
N GLY A 51 -2.00 -10.56 0.40
CA GLY A 51 -1.02 -9.51 0.68
C GLY A 51 -0.15 -9.16 -0.53
N PRO A 52 0.72 -8.13 -0.44
CA PRO A 52 1.68 -7.79 -1.48
C PRO A 52 2.69 -8.91 -1.73
N ASP A 53 2.91 -9.79 -0.75
CA ASP A 53 3.75 -10.99 -0.84
C ASP A 53 3.05 -12.18 -1.57
N GLY A 54 1.86 -11.96 -2.13
CA GLY A 54 1.04 -12.97 -2.80
C GLY A 54 0.35 -13.96 -1.86
N ARG A 55 0.64 -13.93 -0.55
CA ARG A 55 0.06 -14.86 0.42
C ARG A 55 -1.37 -14.50 0.74
N ARG A 56 -2.24 -15.51 0.83
CA ARG A 56 -3.63 -15.31 1.23
C ARG A 56 -3.71 -14.90 2.71
N TRP A 57 -4.55 -13.93 3.00
CA TRP A 57 -4.81 -13.55 4.39
C TRP A 57 -5.55 -14.65 5.13
N LYS A 58 -5.18 -14.85 6.39
CA LYS A 58 -5.95 -15.73 7.27
C LYS A 58 -7.40 -15.25 7.36
N THR A 59 -8.33 -16.12 7.00
CA THR A 59 -9.77 -15.82 6.99
C THR A 59 -10.21 -15.29 8.35
N SER A 60 -11.00 -14.22 8.34
CA SER A 60 -11.60 -13.69 9.58
C SER A 60 -12.72 -14.62 10.06
N ILE A 61 -12.94 -14.64 11.39
CA ILE A 61 -14.03 -15.44 12.00
C ILE A 61 -15.37 -15.10 11.34
N ARG A 62 -15.63 -13.81 11.14
CA ARG A 62 -16.85 -13.35 10.46
C ARG A 62 -16.97 -13.94 9.04
N ALA A 63 -15.92 -13.80 8.21
CA ALA A 63 -15.96 -14.31 6.85
C ALA A 63 -16.11 -15.83 6.78
N ALA A 64 -15.60 -16.56 7.78
CA ALA A 64 -15.75 -18.00 7.88
C ALA A 64 -17.17 -18.43 8.29
N GLN A 65 -17.86 -17.63 9.10
CA GLN A 65 -19.20 -17.95 9.65
C GLN A 65 -20.33 -17.41 8.79
N GLU A 66 -20.20 -16.18 8.30
CA GLU A 66 -21.26 -15.45 7.57
C GLU A 66 -21.04 -15.46 6.05
N GLY A 67 -19.88 -15.96 5.61
CA GLY A 67 -19.44 -15.83 4.22
C GLY A 67 -18.84 -14.44 3.95
N GLY A 68 -18.51 -14.19 2.68
CA GLY A 68 -17.91 -12.94 2.25
C GLY A 68 -16.39 -12.93 2.35
N LYS A 69 -15.79 -11.75 2.16
CA LYS A 69 -14.33 -11.58 2.07
C LYS A 69 -13.74 -11.02 3.37
N THR A 70 -12.54 -11.48 3.68
CA THR A 70 -11.74 -10.95 4.78
C THR A 70 -11.42 -9.48 4.51
N LEU A 71 -11.48 -8.63 5.55
CA LEU A 71 -11.32 -7.17 5.51
C LEU A 71 -12.41 -6.40 4.72
N ILE A 72 -13.36 -7.09 4.09
CA ILE A 72 -14.49 -6.45 3.40
C ILE A 72 -15.79 -6.86 4.11
N GLN A 73 -16.28 -6.00 4.99
CA GLN A 73 -17.63 -6.07 5.56
C GLN A 73 -18.49 -4.93 5.00
N SER A 74 -18.15 -3.70 5.35
CA SER A 74 -18.75 -2.46 4.82
C SER A 74 -17.92 -1.84 3.69
N ALA A 75 -16.84 -2.48 3.28
CA ALA A 75 -15.83 -1.94 2.36
C ALA A 75 -15.16 -0.62 2.82
N GLN A 76 -15.41 -0.14 4.04
CA GLN A 76 -14.89 1.12 4.55
C GLN A 76 -13.36 1.20 4.46
N LEU A 77 -12.64 0.16 4.92
CA LEU A 77 -11.18 0.14 4.85
C LEU A 77 -10.68 0.20 3.41
N ARG A 78 -11.23 -0.64 2.52
CA ARG A 78 -10.88 -0.65 1.11
C ARG A 78 -11.12 0.71 0.45
N ASN A 79 -12.29 1.29 0.67
CA ASN A 79 -12.69 2.56 0.05
C ASN A 79 -11.98 3.78 0.66
N SER A 80 -11.31 3.63 1.80
CA SER A 80 -10.52 4.68 2.44
C SER A 80 -9.06 4.73 1.96
N ILE A 81 -8.65 3.82 1.09
CA ILE A 81 -7.32 3.84 0.49
C ILE A 81 -7.28 4.98 -0.53
N HIS A 82 -6.39 5.92 -0.31
CA HIS A 82 -6.12 7.03 -1.22
C HIS A 82 -4.62 7.24 -1.35
N ASP A 83 -4.27 7.82 -2.45
CA ASP A 83 -2.92 8.19 -2.82
C ASP A 83 -2.72 9.69 -2.75
N LYS A 84 -1.47 10.10 -2.72
CA LYS A 84 -0.98 11.46 -2.90
C LYS A 84 0.31 11.38 -3.67
N SER A 85 0.51 12.31 -4.59
CA SER A 85 1.74 12.42 -5.37
C SER A 85 2.15 13.88 -5.53
N ASP A 86 3.45 14.09 -5.65
CA ASP A 86 4.08 15.36 -6.00
C ASP A 86 5.36 15.11 -6.83
N THR A 87 6.14 16.13 -7.10
CA THR A 87 7.41 16.02 -7.84
C THR A 87 8.49 15.20 -7.13
N SER A 88 8.34 14.94 -5.83
CA SER A 88 9.30 14.21 -4.99
C SER A 88 9.00 12.72 -4.90
N GLY A 89 7.72 12.32 -5.12
CA GLY A 89 7.29 10.94 -5.03
C GLY A 89 5.79 10.79 -4.81
N PHE A 90 5.39 9.60 -4.37
CA PHE A 90 4.00 9.31 -4.04
C PHE A 90 3.88 8.54 -2.72
N ALA A 91 2.69 8.57 -2.14
CA ALA A 91 2.35 7.84 -0.93
C ALA A 91 0.93 7.27 -1.02
N LEU A 92 0.75 6.06 -0.52
CA LEU A 92 -0.56 5.44 -0.32
C LEU A 92 -0.88 5.35 1.17
N GLY A 93 -2.13 5.57 1.53
CA GLY A 93 -2.53 5.51 2.92
C GLY A 93 -4.02 5.43 3.15
N THR A 94 -4.37 5.37 4.43
CA THR A 94 -5.75 5.39 4.91
C THR A 94 -5.84 6.16 6.22
N ASN A 95 -6.93 6.85 6.46
CA ASN A 95 -7.23 7.52 7.73
C ASN A 95 -8.01 6.65 8.73
N VAL A 96 -8.27 5.39 8.39
CA VAL A 96 -9.05 4.47 9.23
C VAL A 96 -8.20 3.98 10.41
N LYS A 97 -8.63 4.28 11.63
CA LYS A 97 -7.88 4.02 12.89
C LYS A 97 -7.50 2.54 13.10
N TYR A 98 -8.34 1.61 12.67
CA TYR A 98 -8.07 0.18 12.84
C TYR A 98 -7.21 -0.43 11.71
N ALA A 99 -6.83 0.35 10.71
CA ALA A 99 -6.03 -0.11 9.58
C ALA A 99 -4.67 -0.68 10.03
N ALA A 100 -3.98 0.01 10.95
CA ALA A 100 -2.70 -0.44 11.49
C ALA A 100 -2.80 -1.82 12.17
N THR A 101 -3.89 -2.08 12.90
CA THR A 101 -4.13 -3.39 13.52
C THR A 101 -4.24 -4.51 12.48
N HIS A 102 -4.84 -4.23 11.32
CA HIS A 102 -4.91 -5.23 10.25
C HIS A 102 -3.60 -5.34 9.47
N GLN A 103 -2.92 -4.24 9.23
CA GLN A 103 -1.63 -4.24 8.53
C GLN A 103 -0.56 -5.04 9.30
N PHE A 104 -0.44 -4.79 10.60
CA PHE A 104 0.66 -5.32 11.43
C PHE A 104 0.22 -6.44 12.38
N GLY A 105 -1.08 -6.64 12.52
CA GLY A 105 -1.62 -7.56 13.53
C GLY A 105 -1.65 -6.97 14.94
N GLU A 106 -2.25 -7.71 15.86
CA GLU A 106 -2.31 -7.38 17.30
C GLU A 106 -1.95 -8.64 18.11
N PRO A 107 -0.74 -8.73 18.69
CA PRO A 107 -0.23 -9.97 19.29
C PRO A 107 -0.70 -10.23 20.72
N GLY A 108 -1.97 -10.07 21.00
CA GLY A 108 -2.54 -10.43 22.29
C GLY A 108 -2.86 -9.27 23.22
N ARG A 109 -3.70 -8.37 22.77
CA ARG A 109 -4.23 -7.26 23.57
C ARG A 109 -5.32 -7.73 24.51
N THR A 110 -5.22 -7.36 25.79
CA THR A 110 -6.28 -7.59 26.76
C THR A 110 -7.20 -6.39 26.83
N ILE A 111 -8.48 -6.59 26.52
CA ILE A 111 -9.53 -5.60 26.69
C ILE A 111 -10.26 -5.90 28.01
N ARG A 112 -10.38 -4.88 28.87
CA ARG A 112 -11.09 -4.93 30.14
C ARG A 112 -12.30 -4.00 30.11
N ALA A 113 -13.37 -4.41 30.74
CA ALA A 113 -14.54 -3.54 30.95
C ALA A 113 -14.12 -2.33 31.79
N ARG A 114 -14.36 -1.11 31.31
CA ARG A 114 -14.03 0.14 32.04
C ARG A 114 -15.26 0.85 32.58
N LYS A 115 -16.29 1.02 31.74
CA LYS A 115 -17.53 1.77 32.12
C LYS A 115 -18.67 0.88 32.58
N LYS A 116 -18.67 -0.40 32.22
CA LYS A 116 -19.69 -1.40 32.57
C LYS A 116 -19.05 -2.54 33.32
N LYS A 117 -19.87 -3.29 34.10
CA LYS A 117 -19.41 -4.44 34.93
C LYS A 117 -18.76 -5.56 34.05
N ALA A 118 -19.10 -5.63 32.76
CA ALA A 118 -18.57 -6.63 31.86
C ALA A 118 -18.63 -6.17 30.37
N LEU A 119 -17.84 -6.82 29.53
CA LEU A 119 -17.90 -6.76 28.09
C LEU A 119 -18.95 -7.76 27.62
N ARG A 120 -19.83 -7.33 26.72
CA ARG A 120 -20.80 -8.20 26.04
C ARG A 120 -20.51 -8.19 24.54
N PHE A 121 -20.30 -9.36 23.96
CA PHE A 121 -19.98 -9.52 22.54
C PHE A 121 -20.50 -10.88 22.03
N GLN A 122 -20.59 -11.02 20.72
CA GLN A 122 -21.11 -12.21 20.07
C GLN A 122 -19.96 -13.08 19.56
N VAL A 123 -20.02 -14.37 19.80
CA VAL A 123 -19.09 -15.38 19.27
C VAL A 123 -19.93 -16.54 18.73
N GLY A 124 -19.79 -16.82 17.43
CA GLY A 124 -20.54 -17.91 16.79
C GLY A 124 -22.07 -17.78 16.93
N GLY A 125 -22.59 -16.57 16.83
CA GLY A 125 -24.02 -16.29 17.01
C GLY A 125 -24.50 -16.24 18.46
N LYS A 126 -23.68 -16.63 19.44
CA LYS A 126 -24.02 -16.63 20.88
C LYS A 126 -23.48 -15.42 21.60
N TRP A 127 -24.30 -14.81 22.48
CA TRP A 127 -23.89 -13.71 23.34
C TRP A 127 -23.03 -14.22 24.50
N VAL A 128 -21.85 -13.62 24.66
CA VAL A 128 -20.88 -13.93 25.71
C VAL A 128 -20.63 -12.68 26.53
N THR A 129 -20.56 -12.84 27.85
CA THR A 129 -20.26 -11.76 28.77
C THR A 129 -19.02 -12.09 29.60
N LYS A 130 -17.99 -11.24 29.55
CA LYS A 130 -16.73 -11.44 30.31
C LYS A 130 -16.19 -10.12 30.83
N LYS A 131 -15.53 -10.15 31.98
CA LYS A 131 -14.87 -8.95 32.57
C LYS A 131 -13.67 -8.50 31.75
N GLN A 132 -12.99 -9.45 31.15
CA GLN A 132 -11.84 -9.20 30.25
C GLN A 132 -11.78 -10.23 29.13
N VAL A 133 -11.21 -9.84 28.00
CA VAL A 133 -10.98 -10.70 26.84
C VAL A 133 -9.59 -10.41 26.29
N ARG A 134 -8.84 -11.45 25.97
CA ARG A 134 -7.59 -11.35 25.22
C ARG A 134 -7.90 -11.59 23.76
N ILE A 135 -7.55 -10.62 22.90
CA ILE A 135 -7.72 -10.73 21.46
C ILE A 135 -6.36 -10.77 20.79
N THR A 136 -6.22 -11.68 19.84
CA THR A 136 -5.08 -11.74 18.92
C THR A 136 -5.62 -11.58 17.50
N ILE A 137 -5.12 -10.59 16.78
CA ILE A 137 -5.52 -10.33 15.40
C ILE A 137 -4.31 -10.64 14.54
N PRO A 138 -4.39 -11.63 13.64
CA PRO A 138 -3.28 -11.93 12.73
C PRO A 138 -3.07 -10.76 11.77
N ALA A 139 -1.81 -10.48 11.44
CA ALA A 139 -1.47 -9.52 10.40
C ALA A 139 -2.10 -9.92 9.07
N ARG A 140 -2.59 -8.93 8.34
CA ARG A 140 -3.12 -9.04 6.99
C ARG A 140 -2.65 -7.84 6.19
N PRO A 141 -1.36 -7.82 5.82
CA PRO A 141 -0.77 -6.70 5.10
C PRO A 141 -1.55 -6.45 3.81
N PHE A 142 -2.00 -5.24 3.59
CA PHE A 142 -2.69 -4.81 2.38
C PHE A 142 -1.92 -3.69 1.66
N LEU A 143 -1.15 -2.87 2.41
CA LEU A 143 -0.20 -1.90 1.86
C LEU A 143 1.17 -2.54 1.70
N GLY A 144 1.83 -2.21 0.60
CA GLY A 144 3.16 -2.67 0.23
C GLY A 144 3.25 -2.85 -1.28
N LEU A 145 4.44 -3.02 -1.80
CA LEU A 145 4.69 -3.29 -3.20
C LEU A 145 4.90 -4.80 -3.40
N SER A 146 4.27 -5.36 -4.42
CA SER A 146 4.55 -6.71 -4.91
C SER A 146 5.62 -6.68 -5.99
N GLU A 147 6.08 -7.85 -6.41
CA GLU A 147 7.00 -7.96 -7.56
C GLU A 147 6.33 -7.45 -8.86
N ASP A 148 5.05 -7.77 -9.04
CA ASP A 148 4.28 -7.30 -10.19
C ASP A 148 4.15 -5.77 -10.18
N ASP A 149 3.86 -5.15 -9.02
CA ASP A 149 3.83 -3.69 -8.91
C ASP A 149 5.18 -3.06 -9.30
N MET A 150 6.29 -3.67 -8.89
CA MET A 150 7.63 -3.17 -9.22
C MET A 150 7.91 -3.25 -10.73
N GLN A 151 7.41 -4.29 -11.39
CA GLN A 151 7.54 -4.43 -12.86
C GLN A 151 6.67 -3.41 -13.58
N GLU A 152 5.40 -3.23 -13.16
CA GLU A 152 4.51 -2.21 -13.72
C GLU A 152 5.05 -0.79 -13.52
N MET A 153 5.58 -0.49 -12.33
CA MET A 153 6.20 0.80 -12.06
C MET A 153 7.38 1.09 -12.99
N LYS A 154 8.25 0.09 -13.24
CA LYS A 154 9.37 0.23 -14.18
C LYS A 154 8.87 0.49 -15.61
N ALA A 155 7.90 -0.28 -16.06
CA ALA A 155 7.32 -0.11 -17.40
C ALA A 155 6.66 1.28 -17.55
N THR A 156 5.94 1.74 -16.54
CA THR A 156 5.35 3.09 -16.54
C THR A 156 6.42 4.18 -16.66
N VAL A 157 7.51 4.10 -15.91
CA VAL A 157 8.60 5.08 -15.99
C VAL A 157 9.27 5.03 -17.37
N GLU A 158 9.52 3.83 -17.91
CA GLU A 158 10.10 3.67 -19.25
C GLU A 158 9.21 4.27 -20.34
N GLU A 159 7.89 4.09 -20.24
CA GLU A 159 6.93 4.68 -21.18
C GLU A 159 6.95 6.21 -21.16
N PHE A 160 7.02 6.83 -19.98
CA PHE A 160 7.13 8.28 -19.86
C PHE A 160 8.43 8.81 -20.46
N ILE A 161 9.56 8.12 -20.25
CA ILE A 161 10.86 8.50 -20.81
C ILE A 161 10.83 8.41 -22.34
N GLN A 162 10.20 7.37 -22.90
CA GLN A 162 10.14 7.16 -24.37
C GLN A 162 9.20 8.15 -25.08
N LYS A 163 8.22 8.71 -24.41
CA LYS A 163 7.31 9.71 -24.99
C LYS A 163 7.94 11.09 -25.15
N GLU A 164 9.05 11.33 -24.45
CA GLU A 164 9.76 12.61 -24.49
C GLU A 164 11.00 12.59 -25.42
N ASP A 165 11.34 11.44 -26.00
CA ASP A 165 12.35 11.29 -27.04
C ASP A 165 11.72 11.46 -28.45
#